data_409b0f1e956e1ecb34b332beb7481d83
#
_entry.id   409b0f1e956e1ecb34b332beb7481d83
#
_cell.length_a   1.000
_cell.length_b   1.000
_cell.length_c   1.000
_cell.angle_alpha   90.00
_cell.angle_beta   90.00
_cell.angle_gamma   90.00
#
_symmetry.space_group_name_H-M   'P 1'
#
loop_
_entity.id
_entity.type
_entity.pdbx_description
1 polymer ?
#
loop_
_entity_poly.entity_id
_entity_poly.type
_entity_poly.pdbx_seq_one_letter_code
_entity_poly.pdbx_strand_id
1 'polypeptide(L)'
;MNDIINVVSYIVGYFMKKLNFSADETFKGKRLDIFLQNKIEDMSRASIQKLIEDGFVKINEKEIKKVGLKLKGNENFSVEIPEEEIQEIKAENIPIEIVYEDFHIAVINKPSNLTVHPAQNIYSGTLVNALLYHFKNLSKPEDITRPGIVHRLDKDTSGLIIIAKTNEAHEKLVEMFQGKNMKKTYVAICKGNFSKKSGRIENLIGRDTFERKRMAVVETNGKIAITNYEVLDEVQDFSLLKVNIETGRTHQIRVHMKFLNHPILGDSTYGATSKIAERQMLHAYMLEFLHPITKEKIKVVGKLPEDFENVLKKLKLDKEKIIKIGEE
;
A
#
# COMPACT_ATOMS: atom_id res chain seq x y z
N MET A 1 22.55 -30.67 18.66
CA MET A 1 22.82 -30.32 17.25
C MET A 1 21.96 -31.23 16.41
N ASN A 2 20.79 -30.78 15.98
CA ASN A 2 19.88 -31.57 15.17
C ASN A 2 20.02 -31.07 13.74
N ASP A 3 20.59 -31.91 12.89
CA ASP A 3 20.81 -31.62 11.48
C ASP A 3 19.49 -31.41 10.76
N ILE A 4 19.27 -30.20 10.29
CA ILE A 4 18.17 -29.87 9.36
C ILE A 4 18.66 -30.30 7.99
N ILE A 5 18.15 -31.43 7.51
CA ILE A 5 18.42 -31.88 6.13
C ILE A 5 17.44 -31.14 5.20
N ASN A 6 17.95 -30.17 4.47
CA ASN A 6 17.22 -29.53 3.37
C ASN A 6 17.29 -30.42 2.12
N VAL A 7 16.18 -31.04 1.74
CA VAL A 7 16.03 -31.72 0.46
C VAL A 7 15.08 -30.94 -0.42
N VAL A 8 15.56 -30.44 -1.56
CA VAL A 8 14.75 -29.75 -2.57
C VAL A 8 14.20 -30.82 -3.54
N SER A 9 12.89 -30.95 -3.63
CA SER A 9 12.23 -31.83 -4.61
C SER A 9 11.25 -31.01 -5.47
N TYR A 10 11.23 -31.32 -6.79
CA TYR A 10 10.30 -30.73 -7.75
C TYR A 10 9.03 -31.56 -7.85
N ILE A 11 7.87 -30.99 -7.60
CA ILE A 11 6.58 -31.54 -8.02
C ILE A 11 5.77 -30.39 -8.63
N VAL A 12 5.53 -30.46 -9.95
CA VAL A 12 4.60 -29.63 -10.71
C VAL A 12 4.71 -28.13 -10.42
N GLY A 13 5.83 -27.48 -10.83
CA GLY A 13 5.89 -26.02 -10.93
C GLY A 13 6.06 -25.19 -9.63
N TYR A 14 6.19 -25.84 -8.47
CA TYR A 14 6.47 -25.18 -7.19
C TYR A 14 7.78 -25.68 -6.59
N PHE A 15 8.61 -24.74 -6.12
CA PHE A 15 9.71 -25.07 -5.22
C PHE A 15 9.09 -25.40 -3.85
N MET A 16 9.35 -26.61 -3.34
CA MET A 16 8.87 -27.04 -2.04
C MET A 16 10.06 -27.17 -1.09
N LYS A 17 10.09 -26.35 -0.05
CA LYS A 17 11.04 -26.52 1.04
C LYS A 17 10.52 -27.60 1.98
N LYS A 18 11.23 -28.73 2.07
CA LYS A 18 10.87 -29.84 2.96
C LYS A 18 11.67 -29.75 4.25
N LEU A 19 10.97 -29.62 5.37
CA LEU A 19 11.53 -29.62 6.71
C LEU A 19 11.13 -30.89 7.43
N ASN A 20 12.07 -31.53 8.13
CA ASN A 20 11.81 -32.71 8.96
C ASN A 20 12.12 -32.38 10.41
N PHE A 21 11.22 -32.79 11.32
CA PHE A 21 11.35 -32.60 12.76
C PHE A 21 10.97 -33.90 13.48
N SER A 22 11.47 -34.06 14.71
CA SER A 22 10.99 -35.05 15.64
C SER A 22 10.50 -34.43 16.92
N ALA A 23 9.40 -34.92 17.47
CA ALA A 23 8.96 -34.59 18.83
C ALA A 23 9.38 -35.75 19.76
N ASP A 24 9.92 -35.37 20.90
CA ASP A 24 10.18 -36.30 22.00
C ASP A 24 8.99 -36.34 22.98
N GLU A 25 9.08 -37.13 24.03
CA GLU A 25 8.07 -37.29 25.08
C GLU A 25 7.67 -35.98 25.77
N THR A 26 8.53 -34.94 25.76
CA THR A 26 8.24 -33.63 26.41
C THR A 26 7.16 -32.84 25.68
N PHE A 27 6.89 -33.19 24.41
CA PHE A 27 5.84 -32.57 23.60
C PHE A 27 4.49 -33.30 23.69
N LYS A 28 4.38 -34.40 24.42
CA LYS A 28 3.14 -35.15 24.60
C LYS A 28 2.01 -34.27 25.12
N GLY A 29 0.86 -34.32 24.44
CA GLY A 29 -0.33 -33.50 24.76
C GLY A 29 -0.30 -32.07 24.24
N LYS A 30 0.83 -31.55 23.73
CA LYS A 30 0.90 -30.23 23.08
C LYS A 30 0.20 -30.25 21.74
N ARG A 31 -0.27 -29.08 21.29
CA ARG A 31 -0.95 -28.93 19.99
C ARG A 31 0.08 -28.87 18.87
N LEU A 32 -0.25 -29.51 17.75
CA LEU A 32 0.57 -29.55 16.53
C LEU A 32 0.93 -28.14 16.02
N ASP A 33 -0.06 -27.24 15.93
CA ASP A 33 0.15 -25.88 15.43
C ASP A 33 1.13 -25.07 16.32
N ILE A 34 1.12 -25.28 17.62
CA ILE A 34 2.06 -24.64 18.56
C ILE A 34 3.45 -25.27 18.46
N PHE A 35 3.52 -26.58 18.34
CA PHE A 35 4.79 -27.28 18.17
C PHE A 35 5.52 -26.81 16.92
N LEU A 36 4.82 -26.78 15.76
CA LEU A 36 5.42 -26.37 14.49
C LEU A 36 5.80 -24.89 14.52
N GLN A 37 5.02 -24.01 15.15
CA GLN A 37 5.36 -22.58 15.30
C GLN A 37 6.69 -22.38 16.05
N ASN A 38 6.98 -23.21 17.05
CA ASN A 38 8.24 -23.13 17.80
C ASN A 38 9.42 -23.71 17.04
N LYS A 39 9.19 -24.47 15.96
CA LYS A 39 10.23 -25.11 15.14
C LYS A 39 10.51 -24.39 13.82
N ILE A 40 9.53 -23.60 13.34
CA ILE A 40 9.62 -22.84 12.07
C ILE A 40 9.54 -21.37 12.41
N GLU A 41 10.71 -20.73 12.61
CA GLU A 41 10.84 -19.38 13.15
C GLU A 41 10.21 -18.30 12.26
N ASP A 42 10.24 -18.46 10.93
CA ASP A 42 9.83 -17.43 9.97
C ASP A 42 8.34 -17.48 9.58
N MET A 43 7.53 -18.29 10.28
CA MET A 43 6.11 -18.46 9.95
C MET A 43 5.16 -18.05 11.06
N SER A 44 4.13 -17.28 10.70
CA SER A 44 3.04 -16.98 11.62
C SER A 44 2.23 -18.23 11.96
N ARG A 45 1.61 -18.26 13.15
CA ARG A 45 0.72 -19.35 13.54
C ARG A 45 -0.40 -19.58 12.54
N ALA A 46 -0.96 -18.52 11.95
CA ALA A 46 -2.01 -18.62 10.95
C ALA A 46 -1.52 -19.30 9.67
N SER A 47 -0.28 -19.01 9.25
CA SER A 47 0.34 -19.66 8.08
C SER A 47 0.58 -21.15 8.35
N ILE A 48 1.02 -21.52 9.54
CA ILE A 48 1.20 -22.93 9.94
C ILE A 48 -0.13 -23.66 9.98
N GLN A 49 -1.18 -23.05 10.51
CA GLN A 49 -2.52 -23.64 10.52
C GLN A 49 -3.00 -23.92 9.10
N LYS A 50 -2.77 -22.97 8.18
CA LYS A 50 -3.10 -23.15 6.77
C LYS A 50 -2.30 -24.31 6.13
N LEU A 51 -0.99 -24.44 6.40
CA LEU A 51 -0.20 -25.60 5.91
C LEU A 51 -0.78 -26.93 6.40
N ILE A 52 -1.26 -26.99 7.64
CA ILE A 52 -1.89 -28.20 8.18
C ILE A 52 -3.22 -28.48 7.46
N GLU A 53 -4.09 -27.48 7.30
CA GLU A 53 -5.39 -27.61 6.64
C GLU A 53 -5.26 -28.01 5.17
N ASP A 54 -4.25 -27.46 4.47
CA ASP A 54 -3.96 -27.75 3.07
C ASP A 54 -3.24 -29.10 2.86
N GLY A 55 -2.88 -29.83 3.96
CA GLY A 55 -2.30 -31.17 3.89
C GLY A 55 -0.78 -31.21 3.68
N PHE A 56 -0.08 -30.10 3.81
CA PHE A 56 1.38 -30.02 3.68
C PHE A 56 2.15 -30.52 4.91
N VAL A 57 1.46 -31.07 5.90
CA VAL A 57 2.06 -31.62 7.12
C VAL A 57 1.75 -33.12 7.22
N LYS A 58 2.81 -33.92 7.37
CA LYS A 58 2.71 -35.38 7.60
C LYS A 58 3.29 -35.71 8.97
N ILE A 59 2.64 -36.65 9.64
CA ILE A 59 3.13 -37.29 10.89
C ILE A 59 3.33 -38.78 10.61
N ASN A 60 4.54 -39.27 10.79
CA ASN A 60 4.89 -40.67 10.47
C ASN A 60 4.35 -41.10 9.08
N GLU A 61 4.64 -40.26 8.05
CA GLU A 61 4.25 -40.41 6.65
C GLU A 61 2.73 -40.27 6.36
N LYS A 62 1.90 -39.97 7.37
CA LYS A 62 0.45 -39.78 7.19
C LYS A 62 0.12 -38.27 7.15
N GLU A 63 -0.60 -37.87 6.13
CA GLU A 63 -1.11 -36.49 5.99
C GLU A 63 -2.06 -36.11 7.13
N ILE A 64 -1.88 -34.93 7.69
CA ILE A 64 -2.69 -34.39 8.80
C ILE A 64 -3.31 -33.07 8.38
N LYS A 65 -4.64 -32.97 8.54
CA LYS A 65 -5.41 -31.73 8.31
C LYS A 65 -6.00 -31.12 9.57
N LYS A 66 -5.85 -31.78 10.71
CA LYS A 66 -6.41 -31.32 11.97
C LYS A 66 -5.43 -30.41 12.71
N VAL A 67 -5.65 -29.10 12.64
CA VAL A 67 -4.82 -28.04 13.25
C VAL A 67 -4.56 -28.26 14.73
N GLY A 68 -5.60 -28.58 15.49
CA GLY A 68 -5.54 -28.77 16.95
C GLY A 68 -5.17 -30.16 17.41
N LEU A 69 -4.56 -31.01 16.55
CA LEU A 69 -4.13 -32.35 16.92
C LEU A 69 -3.17 -32.30 18.13
N LYS A 70 -3.40 -33.15 19.13
CA LYS A 70 -2.50 -33.31 20.26
C LYS A 70 -1.47 -34.36 19.96
N LEU A 71 -0.21 -34.06 20.20
CA LEU A 71 0.92 -34.94 19.99
C LEU A 71 0.93 -36.09 21.00
N LYS A 72 1.39 -37.26 20.60
CA LYS A 72 1.52 -38.45 21.44
C LYS A 72 2.90 -38.59 22.07
N GLY A 73 3.91 -37.89 21.53
CA GLY A 73 5.34 -38.01 21.80
C GLY A 73 5.98 -39.04 20.83
N ASN A 74 7.27 -38.80 20.52
CA ASN A 74 8.05 -39.67 19.60
C ASN A 74 7.52 -39.76 18.16
N GLU A 75 6.96 -38.67 17.65
CA GLU A 75 6.49 -38.54 16.27
C GLU A 75 7.53 -37.89 15.36
N ASN A 76 7.58 -38.32 14.12
CA ASN A 76 8.35 -37.67 13.06
C ASN A 76 7.44 -36.87 12.18
N PHE A 77 7.85 -35.61 11.90
CA PHE A 77 7.11 -34.66 11.08
C PHE A 77 7.85 -34.39 9.79
N SER A 78 7.10 -34.36 8.71
CA SER A 78 7.53 -33.78 7.45
C SER A 78 6.60 -32.65 7.08
N VAL A 79 7.14 -31.44 6.93
CA VAL A 79 6.41 -30.24 6.54
C VAL A 79 6.92 -29.81 5.18
N GLU A 80 6.03 -29.79 4.21
CA GLU A 80 6.28 -29.28 2.88
C GLU A 80 5.79 -27.82 2.81
N ILE A 81 6.71 -26.89 2.70
CA ILE A 81 6.38 -25.45 2.61
C ILE A 81 6.45 -25.08 1.12
N PRO A 82 5.30 -24.73 0.49
CA PRO A 82 5.33 -24.17 -0.86
C PRO A 82 6.13 -22.87 -0.81
N GLU A 83 7.27 -22.83 -1.46
CA GLU A 83 7.92 -21.56 -1.75
C GLU A 83 7.10 -20.90 -2.85
N GLU A 84 6.50 -19.74 -2.53
CA GLU A 84 5.93 -18.91 -3.59
C GLU A 84 7.06 -18.64 -4.59
N GLU A 85 6.85 -19.05 -5.85
CA GLU A 85 7.73 -18.53 -6.92
C GLU A 85 7.77 -17.03 -6.75
N ILE A 86 8.95 -16.49 -6.44
CA ILE A 86 9.17 -15.05 -6.51
C ILE A 86 8.99 -14.71 -7.98
N GLN A 87 7.76 -14.37 -8.37
CA GLN A 87 7.51 -13.97 -9.75
C GLN A 87 8.35 -12.74 -10.01
N GLU A 88 9.30 -12.89 -10.91
CA GLU A 88 10.17 -11.82 -11.34
C GLU A 88 9.31 -10.67 -11.87
N ILE A 89 9.45 -9.49 -11.25
CA ILE A 89 8.75 -8.31 -11.72
C ILE A 89 9.48 -7.82 -12.96
N LYS A 90 8.83 -7.95 -14.11
CA LYS A 90 9.41 -7.60 -15.41
C LYS A 90 9.26 -6.10 -15.70
N ALA A 91 10.27 -5.53 -16.35
CA ALA A 91 10.20 -4.18 -16.89
C ALA A 91 9.14 -4.12 -18.01
N GLU A 92 8.26 -3.12 -17.97
CA GLU A 92 7.21 -2.91 -18.98
C GLU A 92 7.21 -1.47 -19.47
N ASN A 93 7.06 -1.29 -20.79
CA ASN A 93 6.98 0.03 -21.41
C ASN A 93 5.60 0.67 -21.18
N ILE A 94 5.34 1.04 -19.91
CA ILE A 94 4.13 1.76 -19.52
C ILE A 94 4.48 3.24 -19.49
N PRO A 95 3.75 4.11 -20.22
CA PRO A 95 4.00 5.55 -20.23
C PRO A 95 3.84 6.16 -18.84
N ILE A 96 4.86 6.91 -18.40
CA ILE A 96 4.84 7.69 -17.16
C ILE A 96 5.38 9.10 -17.44
N GLU A 97 4.84 10.09 -16.73
CA GLU A 97 5.32 11.47 -16.79
C GLU A 97 6.30 11.72 -15.64
N ILE A 98 7.58 11.94 -15.98
CA ILE A 98 8.63 12.31 -15.02
C ILE A 98 8.63 13.83 -14.90
N VAL A 99 8.25 14.37 -13.74
CA VAL A 99 8.14 15.82 -13.49
C VAL A 99 9.44 16.41 -12.93
N TYR A 100 10.19 15.60 -12.18
CA TYR A 100 11.48 15.95 -11.63
C TYR A 100 12.37 14.71 -11.62
N GLU A 101 13.64 14.87 -11.93
CA GLU A 101 14.63 13.79 -11.87
C GLU A 101 16.02 14.35 -11.61
N ASP A 102 16.76 13.69 -10.71
CA ASP A 102 18.20 13.86 -10.53
C ASP A 102 18.89 12.49 -10.37
N PHE A 103 20.10 12.48 -9.83
CA PHE A 103 20.85 11.23 -9.60
C PHE A 103 20.22 10.37 -8.52
N HIS A 104 19.59 10.94 -7.50
CA HIS A 104 19.16 10.28 -6.28
C HIS A 104 17.66 9.96 -6.22
N ILE A 105 16.84 10.82 -6.80
CA ILE A 105 15.37 10.72 -6.75
C ILE A 105 14.72 11.03 -8.10
N ALA A 106 13.47 10.63 -8.26
CA ALA A 106 12.59 11.20 -9.27
C ALA A 106 11.18 11.40 -8.71
N VAL A 107 10.42 12.32 -9.31
CA VAL A 107 9.00 12.54 -9.01
C VAL A 107 8.20 12.25 -10.27
N ILE A 108 7.24 11.36 -10.15
CA ILE A 108 6.37 10.91 -11.25
C ILE A 108 4.97 11.50 -11.05
N ASN A 109 4.37 12.03 -12.10
CA ASN A 109 2.95 12.33 -12.13
C ASN A 109 2.19 11.06 -12.55
N LYS A 110 1.82 10.24 -11.57
CA LYS A 110 1.17 8.95 -11.77
C LYS A 110 -0.22 9.13 -12.38
N PRO A 111 -0.55 8.47 -13.50
CA PRO A 111 -1.93 8.47 -13.98
C PRO A 111 -2.85 7.71 -13.02
N SER A 112 -4.15 7.94 -13.13
CA SER A 112 -5.16 7.07 -12.52
C SER A 112 -5.14 5.67 -13.15
N ASN A 113 -5.82 4.71 -12.50
CA ASN A 113 -5.88 3.30 -12.95
C ASN A 113 -4.53 2.57 -13.01
N LEU A 114 -3.49 3.09 -12.37
CA LEU A 114 -2.18 2.45 -12.27
C LEU A 114 -1.86 2.10 -10.81
N THR A 115 -1.77 0.80 -10.51
CA THR A 115 -1.35 0.30 -9.19
C THR A 115 0.13 0.62 -8.98
N VAL A 116 0.52 1.02 -7.76
CA VAL A 116 1.91 1.44 -7.50
C VAL A 116 2.89 0.25 -7.53
N HIS A 117 2.59 -0.83 -6.83
CA HIS A 117 3.47 -1.99 -6.70
C HIS A 117 2.67 -3.29 -6.77
N PRO A 118 3.30 -4.40 -7.11
CA PRO A 118 2.66 -5.70 -7.11
C PRO A 118 1.91 -5.99 -5.82
N ALA A 119 0.78 -6.68 -5.94
CA ALA A 119 -0.05 -7.16 -4.85
C ALA A 119 -0.46 -8.60 -5.16
N GLN A 120 -1.15 -9.30 -4.24
CA GLN A 120 -1.60 -10.67 -4.51
C GLN A 120 -2.25 -10.78 -5.89
N ASN A 121 -1.68 -11.64 -6.75
CA ASN A 121 -2.11 -11.93 -8.13
C ASN A 121 -1.98 -10.76 -9.15
N ILE A 122 -1.24 -9.68 -8.83
CA ILE A 122 -0.96 -8.57 -9.76
C ILE A 122 0.55 -8.37 -9.79
N TYR A 123 1.24 -8.90 -10.79
CA TYR A 123 2.70 -8.82 -10.95
C TYR A 123 3.11 -8.04 -12.21
N SER A 124 2.14 -7.58 -13.00
CA SER A 124 2.31 -6.81 -14.23
C SER A 124 1.38 -5.59 -14.24
N GLY A 125 1.66 -4.63 -15.13
CA GLY A 125 0.84 -3.44 -15.27
C GLY A 125 0.89 -2.50 -14.07
N THR A 126 1.99 -2.49 -13.29
CA THR A 126 2.14 -1.61 -12.12
C THR A 126 3.15 -0.49 -12.40
N LEU A 127 3.15 0.54 -11.55
CA LEU A 127 4.16 1.59 -11.63
C LEU A 127 5.58 1.01 -11.47
N VAL A 128 5.77 0.00 -10.63
CA VAL A 128 7.09 -0.67 -10.48
C VAL A 128 7.55 -1.27 -11.81
N ASN A 129 6.67 -1.90 -12.60
CA ASN A 129 7.01 -2.43 -13.92
C ASN A 129 7.46 -1.29 -14.87
N ALA A 130 6.76 -0.13 -14.82
CA ALA A 130 7.16 1.06 -15.57
C ALA A 130 8.51 1.61 -15.10
N LEU A 131 8.72 1.71 -13.78
CA LEU A 131 9.98 2.22 -13.21
C LEU A 131 11.18 1.36 -13.63
N LEU A 132 11.05 0.04 -13.62
CA LEU A 132 12.08 -0.89 -14.08
C LEU A 132 12.43 -0.70 -15.55
N TYR A 133 11.49 -0.24 -16.39
CA TYR A 133 11.73 0.06 -17.79
C TYR A 133 12.42 1.42 -17.98
N HIS A 134 11.91 2.46 -17.30
CA HIS A 134 12.36 3.84 -17.52
C HIS A 134 13.65 4.20 -16.80
N PHE A 135 13.97 3.52 -15.68
CA PHE A 135 15.14 3.83 -14.86
C PHE A 135 16.16 2.69 -14.84
N LYS A 136 17.42 3.00 -15.14
CA LYS A 136 18.53 2.03 -15.04
C LYS A 136 18.85 1.67 -13.59
N ASN A 137 18.71 2.64 -12.69
CA ASN A 137 19.02 2.49 -11.28
C ASN A 137 17.79 2.86 -10.45
N LEU A 138 17.41 1.95 -9.57
CA LEU A 138 16.42 2.14 -8.52
C LEU A 138 16.99 1.64 -7.21
N SER A 139 16.58 2.23 -6.10
CA SER A 139 16.93 1.69 -4.77
C SER A 139 16.37 0.28 -4.61
N LYS A 140 17.11 -0.55 -3.87
CA LYS A 140 16.77 -1.95 -3.60
C LYS A 140 16.39 -2.08 -2.12
N PRO A 141 15.11 -1.93 -1.76
CA PRO A 141 14.64 -2.16 -0.40
C PRO A 141 14.70 -3.66 -0.04
N GLU A 142 14.53 -3.98 1.24
CA GLU A 142 14.39 -5.37 1.70
C GLU A 142 13.24 -6.10 0.99
N ASP A 143 12.12 -5.40 0.77
CA ASP A 143 11.04 -5.90 -0.07
C ASP A 143 11.41 -5.73 -1.55
N ILE A 144 11.95 -6.78 -2.15
CA ILE A 144 12.40 -6.83 -3.54
C ILE A 144 11.29 -6.53 -4.55
N THR A 145 10.02 -6.58 -4.12
CA THR A 145 8.87 -6.29 -4.98
C THR A 145 8.58 -4.79 -5.12
N ARG A 146 9.35 -3.92 -4.44
CA ARG A 146 9.12 -2.47 -4.39
C ARG A 146 10.34 -1.61 -4.71
N PRO A 147 11.13 -1.93 -5.75
CA PRO A 147 12.30 -1.13 -6.09
C PRO A 147 11.90 0.34 -6.28
N GLY A 148 12.62 1.24 -5.63
CA GLY A 148 12.39 2.69 -5.71
C GLY A 148 11.21 3.23 -4.91
N ILE A 149 10.31 2.40 -4.39
CA ILE A 149 9.05 2.84 -3.76
C ILE A 149 9.22 3.17 -2.28
N VAL A 150 9.00 4.42 -1.90
CA VAL A 150 9.07 4.92 -0.51
C VAL A 150 7.70 5.29 0.07
N HIS A 151 6.69 5.50 -0.78
CA HIS A 151 5.29 5.70 -0.40
C HIS A 151 4.35 5.24 -1.50
N ARG A 152 3.05 5.38 -1.30
CA ARG A 152 2.07 4.93 -2.29
C ARG A 152 0.91 5.88 -2.45
N LEU A 153 0.28 5.82 -3.62
CA LEU A 153 -1.06 6.33 -3.92
C LEU A 153 -1.99 5.14 -4.19
N ASP A 154 -3.29 5.35 -4.02
CA ASP A 154 -4.29 4.36 -4.43
C ASP A 154 -4.26 4.20 -5.97
N LYS A 155 -4.72 3.06 -6.49
CA LYS A 155 -4.76 2.76 -7.93
C LYS A 155 -5.36 3.90 -8.73
N ASP A 156 -6.53 4.40 -8.31
CA ASP A 156 -7.30 5.40 -9.03
C ASP A 156 -7.06 6.84 -8.54
N THR A 157 -6.15 7.04 -7.59
CA THR A 157 -5.64 8.37 -7.24
C THR A 157 -4.49 8.72 -8.18
N SER A 158 -4.63 9.83 -8.87
CA SER A 158 -3.58 10.39 -9.75
C SER A 158 -2.66 11.35 -9.00
N GLY A 159 -1.53 11.72 -9.61
CA GLY A 159 -0.65 12.78 -9.15
C GLY A 159 0.71 12.33 -8.65
N LEU A 160 1.38 13.22 -7.94
CA LEU A 160 2.78 13.11 -7.63
C LEU A 160 3.12 11.96 -6.67
N ILE A 161 4.08 11.15 -7.11
CA ILE A 161 4.73 10.13 -6.31
C ILE A 161 6.25 10.28 -6.44
N ILE A 162 6.97 10.31 -5.31
CA ILE A 162 8.43 10.36 -5.29
C ILE A 162 8.99 8.94 -5.20
N ILE A 163 10.05 8.70 -5.94
CA ILE A 163 10.79 7.44 -5.95
C ILE A 163 12.26 7.66 -5.62
N ALA A 164 12.90 6.65 -5.05
CA ALA A 164 14.32 6.66 -4.74
C ALA A 164 15.11 5.90 -5.83
N LYS A 165 16.14 6.54 -6.41
CA LYS A 165 17.06 5.91 -7.36
C LYS A 165 18.28 5.31 -6.68
N THR A 166 18.64 5.77 -5.47
CA THR A 166 19.72 5.25 -4.65
C THR A 166 19.23 4.76 -3.29
N ASN A 167 19.95 3.79 -2.68
CA ASN A 167 19.57 3.27 -1.35
C ASN A 167 19.70 4.36 -0.26
N GLU A 168 20.70 5.22 -0.33
CA GLU A 168 20.86 6.34 0.61
C GLU A 168 19.66 7.30 0.56
N ALA A 169 19.18 7.65 -0.65
CA ALA A 169 17.97 8.47 -0.81
C ALA A 169 16.73 7.74 -0.29
N HIS A 170 16.65 6.41 -0.47
CA HIS A 170 15.54 5.60 0.02
C HIS A 170 15.40 5.71 1.54
N GLU A 171 16.46 5.43 2.28
CA GLU A 171 16.46 5.49 3.75
C GLU A 171 16.04 6.87 4.25
N LYS A 172 16.66 7.92 3.71
CA LYS A 172 16.33 9.31 4.11
C LYS A 172 14.90 9.72 3.75
N LEU A 173 14.38 9.29 2.59
CA LEU A 173 12.98 9.55 2.23
C LEU A 173 12.00 8.81 3.16
N VAL A 174 12.28 7.55 3.52
CA VAL A 174 11.47 6.82 4.51
C VAL A 174 11.44 7.55 5.84
N GLU A 175 12.57 8.03 6.35
CA GLU A 175 12.65 8.85 7.57
C GLU A 175 11.82 10.15 7.44
N MET A 176 11.91 10.84 6.29
CA MET A 176 11.16 12.07 6.04
C MET A 176 9.64 11.83 6.03
N PHE A 177 9.18 10.71 5.46
CA PHE A 177 7.77 10.32 5.49
C PHE A 177 7.29 9.98 6.90
N GLN A 178 8.13 9.34 7.72
CA GLN A 178 7.84 9.02 9.12
C GLN A 178 7.87 10.27 10.01
N GLY A 179 8.87 11.15 9.80
CA GLY A 179 9.09 12.38 10.57
C GLY A 179 8.19 13.56 10.19
N LYS A 180 7.27 13.40 9.22
CA LYS A 180 6.37 14.43 8.70
C LYS A 180 7.09 15.64 8.04
N ASN A 181 8.32 15.43 7.57
CA ASN A 181 9.16 16.46 6.96
C ASN A 181 8.89 16.65 5.44
N MET A 182 7.73 16.18 4.99
CA MET A 182 7.28 16.31 3.61
C MET A 182 5.85 16.85 3.58
N LYS A 183 5.66 18.02 2.98
CA LYS A 183 4.34 18.57 2.79
C LYS A 183 3.73 17.97 1.53
N LYS A 184 2.56 17.35 1.69
CA LYS A 184 1.79 16.68 0.64
C LYS A 184 0.46 17.37 0.50
N THR A 185 0.27 18.04 -0.62
CA THR A 185 -0.98 18.76 -0.92
C THR A 185 -1.73 18.02 -2.02
N TYR A 186 -2.98 17.72 -1.72
CA TYR A 186 -3.93 17.10 -2.65
C TYR A 186 -5.02 18.10 -3.00
N VAL A 187 -5.63 17.89 -4.15
CA VAL A 187 -6.91 18.51 -4.51
C VAL A 187 -7.97 17.42 -4.62
N ALA A 188 -9.17 17.74 -4.11
CA ALA A 188 -10.28 16.79 -4.11
C ALA A 188 -11.59 17.49 -4.46
N ILE A 189 -12.50 16.80 -5.15
CA ILE A 189 -13.88 17.25 -5.32
C ILE A 189 -14.77 16.34 -4.47
N CYS A 190 -15.50 16.94 -3.54
CA CYS A 190 -16.37 16.23 -2.60
C CYS A 190 -17.84 16.54 -2.87
N LYS A 191 -18.75 15.66 -2.44
CA LYS A 191 -20.19 15.90 -2.41
C LYS A 191 -20.56 16.74 -1.18
N GLY A 192 -21.51 17.63 -1.36
CA GLY A 192 -22.05 18.50 -0.31
C GLY A 192 -21.21 19.75 -0.06
N ASN A 193 -21.81 20.72 0.60
CA ASN A 193 -21.19 21.98 0.99
C ASN A 193 -20.73 21.90 2.45
N PHE A 194 -19.51 22.32 2.70
CA PHE A 194 -18.92 22.26 4.04
C PHE A 194 -19.39 23.44 4.90
N SER A 195 -19.92 23.15 6.08
CA SER A 195 -20.28 24.19 7.06
C SER A 195 -19.06 24.96 7.56
N LYS A 196 -17.94 24.26 7.78
CA LYS A 196 -16.64 24.85 8.12
C LYS A 196 -15.74 24.86 6.89
N LYS A 197 -15.25 26.04 6.49
CA LYS A 197 -14.42 26.21 5.27
C LYS A 197 -13.00 25.68 5.42
N SER A 198 -12.58 25.37 6.62
CA SER A 198 -11.31 24.69 6.92
C SER A 198 -11.45 23.83 8.17
N GLY A 199 -10.60 22.84 8.29
CA GLY A 199 -10.61 21.98 9.48
C GLY A 199 -9.44 21.01 9.53
N ARG A 200 -9.23 20.43 10.73
CA ARG A 200 -8.29 19.37 11.02
C ARG A 200 -9.07 18.14 11.51
N ILE A 201 -8.77 17.00 10.94
CA ILE A 201 -9.33 15.70 11.33
C ILE A 201 -8.19 14.87 11.88
N GLU A 202 -8.36 14.38 13.10
CA GLU A 202 -7.39 13.49 13.76
C GLU A 202 -8.13 12.37 14.43
N ASN A 203 -7.94 11.14 13.92
CA ASN A 203 -8.56 9.94 14.47
C ASN A 203 -7.75 8.69 14.09
N LEU A 204 -8.21 7.51 14.50
CA LEU A 204 -7.60 6.24 14.13
C LEU A 204 -8.25 5.70 12.85
N ILE A 205 -7.44 5.30 11.87
CA ILE A 205 -7.89 4.55 10.70
C ILE A 205 -7.44 3.10 10.82
N GLY A 206 -8.41 2.19 10.72
CA GLY A 206 -8.22 0.75 10.75
C GLY A 206 -9.02 0.04 9.66
N ARG A 207 -8.96 -1.29 9.62
CA ARG A 207 -9.81 -2.10 8.75
C ARG A 207 -11.26 -1.99 9.21
N ASP A 208 -12.18 -1.84 8.25
CA ASP A 208 -13.61 -1.87 8.53
C ASP A 208 -13.99 -3.26 9.09
N THR A 209 -14.78 -3.28 10.16
CA THR A 209 -15.20 -4.52 10.84
C THR A 209 -16.21 -5.32 10.02
N PHE A 210 -17.00 -4.65 9.17
CA PHE A 210 -18.04 -5.28 8.34
C PHE A 210 -17.54 -5.60 6.93
N GLU A 211 -16.79 -4.68 6.31
CA GLU A 211 -16.27 -4.83 4.96
C GLU A 211 -14.74 -4.81 4.94
N ARG A 212 -14.11 -5.97 5.12
CA ARG A 212 -12.64 -6.11 5.23
C ARG A 212 -11.83 -5.50 4.08
N LYS A 213 -12.44 -5.21 2.94
CA LYS A 213 -11.80 -4.51 1.80
C LYS A 213 -11.72 -3.00 1.98
N ARG A 214 -12.44 -2.44 2.97
CA ARG A 214 -12.47 -1.01 3.28
C ARG A 214 -11.61 -0.67 4.50
N MET A 215 -11.30 0.61 4.59
CA MET A 215 -10.77 1.24 5.80
C MET A 215 -11.87 2.11 6.42
N ALA A 216 -11.82 2.29 7.73
CA ALA A 216 -12.79 3.11 8.46
C ALA A 216 -12.10 3.88 9.60
N VAL A 217 -12.76 4.94 10.08
CA VAL A 217 -12.44 5.50 11.39
C VAL A 217 -12.85 4.49 12.44
N VAL A 218 -11.92 4.15 13.33
CA VAL A 218 -12.11 3.13 14.38
C VAL A 218 -11.71 3.69 15.75
N GLU A 219 -12.27 3.15 16.82
CA GLU A 219 -11.92 3.56 18.20
C GLU A 219 -10.66 2.85 18.69
N THR A 220 -10.42 1.62 18.22
CA THR A 220 -9.28 0.78 18.62
C THR A 220 -8.69 0.06 17.41
N ASN A 221 -7.46 -0.47 17.55
CA ASN A 221 -6.77 -1.24 16.49
C ASN A 221 -6.55 -0.49 15.17
N GLY A 222 -6.52 0.85 15.22
CA GLY A 222 -6.19 1.72 14.11
C GLY A 222 -4.84 2.39 14.27
N LYS A 223 -4.42 3.11 13.24
CA LYS A 223 -3.22 3.97 13.25
C LYS A 223 -3.65 5.43 13.16
N ILE A 224 -3.02 6.31 13.92
CA ILE A 224 -3.29 7.76 13.88
C ILE A 224 -3.20 8.27 12.44
N ALA A 225 -4.23 8.98 12.04
CA ALA A 225 -4.37 9.63 10.73
C ALA A 225 -4.74 11.11 10.94
N ILE A 226 -4.00 12.01 10.28
CA ILE A 226 -4.16 13.45 10.44
C ILE A 226 -4.29 14.08 9.05
N THR A 227 -5.41 14.76 8.83
CA THR A 227 -5.75 15.44 7.57
C THR A 227 -6.24 16.85 7.86
N ASN A 228 -5.67 17.84 7.20
CA ASN A 228 -6.12 19.21 7.21
C ASN A 228 -6.78 19.52 5.86
N TYR A 229 -7.90 20.22 5.86
CA TYR A 229 -8.60 20.61 4.63
C TYR A 229 -8.96 22.10 4.63
N GLU A 230 -9.07 22.63 3.43
CA GLU A 230 -9.53 23.99 3.14
C GLU A 230 -10.46 23.92 1.92
N VAL A 231 -11.62 24.55 2.02
CA VAL A 231 -12.57 24.66 0.91
C VAL A 231 -12.13 25.81 0.02
N LEU A 232 -11.75 25.49 -1.20
CA LEU A 232 -11.34 26.47 -2.20
C LEU A 232 -12.55 27.08 -2.90
N ASP A 233 -13.52 26.22 -3.27
CA ASP A 233 -14.69 26.62 -4.03
C ASP A 233 -15.89 25.74 -3.71
N GLU A 234 -17.11 26.26 -3.89
CA GLU A 234 -18.35 25.51 -3.75
C GLU A 234 -19.35 25.93 -4.82
N VAL A 235 -19.91 24.96 -5.51
CA VAL A 235 -20.95 25.17 -6.50
C VAL A 235 -22.03 24.10 -6.34
N GLN A 236 -23.27 24.51 -6.17
CA GLN A 236 -24.41 23.61 -5.91
C GLN A 236 -24.13 22.68 -4.70
N ASP A 237 -24.10 21.36 -4.93
CA ASP A 237 -23.86 20.34 -3.91
C ASP A 237 -22.44 19.72 -4.05
N PHE A 238 -21.46 20.52 -4.45
CA PHE A 238 -20.08 20.09 -4.64
C PHE A 238 -19.09 21.11 -4.07
N SER A 239 -18.03 20.60 -3.46
CA SER A 239 -16.94 21.40 -2.91
C SER A 239 -15.60 20.98 -3.50
N LEU A 240 -14.79 21.95 -3.91
CA LEU A 240 -13.38 21.78 -4.27
C LEU A 240 -12.52 22.04 -3.04
N LEU A 241 -11.66 21.09 -2.71
CA LEU A 241 -10.82 21.13 -1.51
C LEU A 241 -9.34 21.14 -1.83
N LYS A 242 -8.57 21.93 -1.05
CA LYS A 242 -7.14 21.71 -0.79
C LYS A 242 -7.03 20.83 0.44
N VAL A 243 -6.28 19.72 0.35
CA VAL A 243 -6.13 18.76 1.45
C VAL A 243 -4.65 18.52 1.71
N ASN A 244 -4.21 18.74 2.95
CA ASN A 244 -2.87 18.46 3.40
C ASN A 244 -2.88 17.28 4.38
N ILE A 245 -2.00 16.32 4.19
CA ILE A 245 -1.90 15.16 5.07
C ILE A 245 -0.56 15.12 5.80
N GLU A 246 -0.61 14.91 7.13
CA GLU A 246 0.60 14.71 7.95
C GLU A 246 1.00 13.24 8.01
N THR A 247 0.05 12.34 7.84
CA THR A 247 0.22 10.89 7.82
C THR A 247 -0.20 10.32 6.46
N GLY A 248 0.15 9.08 6.13
CA GLY A 248 -0.18 8.43 4.87
C GLY A 248 -0.84 7.05 5.08
N ARG A 249 -2.01 6.99 5.72
CA ARG A 249 -2.73 5.71 5.91
C ARG A 249 -3.50 5.35 4.65
N THR A 250 -3.71 4.06 4.44
CA THR A 250 -4.50 3.54 3.31
C THR A 250 -5.86 4.21 3.26
N HIS A 251 -6.23 4.76 2.11
CA HIS A 251 -7.49 5.48 1.85
C HIS A 251 -7.75 6.70 2.77
N GLN A 252 -6.72 7.23 3.44
CA GLN A 252 -6.90 8.23 4.52
C GLN A 252 -7.83 9.38 4.16
N ILE A 253 -7.57 10.11 3.08
CA ILE A 253 -8.39 11.26 2.67
C ILE A 253 -9.82 10.81 2.37
N ARG A 254 -9.98 9.70 1.67
CA ARG A 254 -11.27 9.12 1.28
C ARG A 254 -12.13 8.76 2.51
N VAL A 255 -11.51 8.11 3.50
CA VAL A 255 -12.14 7.77 4.79
C VAL A 255 -12.52 9.03 5.57
N HIS A 256 -11.62 10.01 5.66
CA HIS A 256 -11.88 11.24 6.40
C HIS A 256 -12.99 12.08 5.76
N MET A 257 -13.03 12.21 4.44
CA MET A 257 -14.11 12.92 3.75
C MET A 257 -15.46 12.19 3.92
N LYS A 258 -15.46 10.85 3.88
CA LYS A 258 -16.66 10.06 4.20
C LYS A 258 -17.09 10.25 5.66
N PHE A 259 -16.17 10.28 6.59
CA PHE A 259 -16.44 10.52 8.02
C PHE A 259 -17.09 11.88 8.27
N LEU A 260 -16.73 12.90 7.49
CA LEU A 260 -17.39 14.21 7.52
C LEU A 260 -18.74 14.23 6.78
N ASN A 261 -19.23 13.13 6.22
CA ASN A 261 -20.40 13.03 5.35
C ASN A 261 -20.27 13.77 4.01
N HIS A 262 -19.03 14.05 3.58
CA HIS A 262 -18.68 14.68 2.31
C HIS A 262 -17.78 13.76 1.48
N PRO A 263 -18.25 12.57 1.02
CA PRO A 263 -17.42 11.62 0.30
C PRO A 263 -16.89 12.21 -1.01
N ILE A 264 -15.69 11.77 -1.40
CA ILE A 264 -15.06 12.19 -2.65
C ILE A 264 -15.92 11.76 -3.83
N LEU A 265 -16.17 12.67 -4.77
CA LEU A 265 -16.96 12.41 -5.98
C LEU A 265 -16.31 11.31 -6.83
N GLY A 266 -17.12 10.34 -7.27
CA GLY A 266 -16.66 9.19 -8.06
C GLY A 266 -16.06 8.05 -7.22
N ASP A 267 -16.01 8.16 -5.89
CA ASP A 267 -15.50 7.12 -5.02
C ASP A 267 -16.52 6.00 -4.81
N SER A 268 -16.42 4.93 -5.59
CA SER A 268 -17.31 3.78 -5.52
C SER A 268 -17.18 2.99 -4.21
N THR A 269 -16.02 3.08 -3.54
CA THR A 269 -15.77 2.36 -2.28
C THR A 269 -16.48 3.04 -1.10
N TYR A 270 -16.52 4.39 -1.07
CA TYR A 270 -17.04 5.16 0.05
C TYR A 270 -18.40 5.84 -0.22
N GLY A 271 -19.06 5.47 -1.32
CA GLY A 271 -20.47 5.77 -1.54
C GLY A 271 -20.77 7.04 -2.31
N ALA A 272 -19.84 7.50 -3.15
CA ALA A 272 -20.05 8.66 -4.00
C ALA A 272 -19.93 8.37 -5.50
N THR A 273 -20.54 7.26 -5.95
CA THR A 273 -20.63 6.96 -7.39
C THR A 273 -21.26 8.12 -8.15
N SER A 274 -20.81 8.37 -9.37
CA SER A 274 -21.27 9.50 -10.17
C SER A 274 -21.24 9.15 -11.66
N LYS A 275 -22.17 9.72 -12.43
CA LYS A 275 -22.15 9.63 -13.89
C LYS A 275 -21.14 10.59 -14.54
N ILE A 276 -20.62 11.55 -13.77
CA ILE A 276 -19.68 12.58 -14.28
C ILE A 276 -18.23 12.34 -13.85
N ALA A 277 -17.99 11.37 -12.96
CA ALA A 277 -16.67 11.01 -12.45
C ALA A 277 -16.59 9.48 -12.31
N GLU A 278 -15.74 8.85 -13.10
CA GLU A 278 -15.58 7.37 -13.15
C GLU A 278 -14.72 6.82 -12.02
N ARG A 279 -13.95 7.70 -11.36
CA ARG A 279 -13.06 7.39 -10.24
C ARG A 279 -13.15 8.46 -9.16
N GLN A 280 -12.53 8.21 -8.00
CA GLN A 280 -12.40 9.25 -6.99
C GLN A 280 -11.69 10.49 -7.54
N MET A 281 -12.34 11.65 -7.51
CA MET A 281 -11.76 12.95 -7.88
C MET A 281 -10.80 13.41 -6.79
N LEU A 282 -9.66 12.71 -6.72
CA LEU A 282 -8.56 12.95 -5.80
C LEU A 282 -7.24 12.93 -6.58
N HIS A 283 -6.44 13.97 -6.40
CA HIS A 283 -5.17 14.14 -7.09
C HIS A 283 -4.08 14.66 -6.14
N ALA A 284 -2.93 14.00 -6.09
CA ALA A 284 -1.75 14.43 -5.36
C ALA A 284 -1.07 15.57 -6.14
N TYR A 285 -1.41 16.82 -5.79
CA TYR A 285 -1.13 17.99 -6.61
C TYR A 285 0.27 18.57 -6.41
N MET A 286 0.75 18.64 -5.14
CA MET A 286 2.03 19.27 -4.85
C MET A 286 2.80 18.52 -3.76
N LEU A 287 4.11 18.44 -3.93
CA LEU A 287 5.08 17.96 -2.94
C LEU A 287 6.09 19.07 -2.64
N GLU A 288 6.32 19.34 -1.34
CA GLU A 288 7.35 20.25 -0.88
C GLU A 288 8.21 19.55 0.18
N PHE A 289 9.51 19.51 -0.03
CA PHE A 289 10.43 18.79 0.85
C PHE A 289 11.87 19.33 0.71
N LEU A 290 12.73 18.97 1.66
CA LEU A 290 14.18 19.12 1.49
C LEU A 290 14.72 17.91 0.75
N HIS A 291 15.53 18.15 -0.28
CA HIS A 291 16.18 17.05 -0.99
C HIS A 291 16.92 16.13 -0.01
N PRO A 292 16.73 14.79 -0.09
CA PRO A 292 17.27 13.88 0.94
C PRO A 292 18.79 13.98 1.07
N ILE A 293 19.51 14.30 0.00
CA ILE A 293 20.97 14.36 -0.03
C ILE A 293 21.46 15.80 0.03
N THR A 294 21.09 16.65 -0.93
CA THR A 294 21.64 18.03 -1.05
C THR A 294 21.05 19.01 -0.04
N LYS A 295 19.91 18.66 0.58
CA LYS A 295 19.15 19.53 1.52
C LYS A 295 18.56 20.78 0.89
N GLU A 296 18.59 20.93 -0.39
CA GLU A 296 17.93 22.00 -1.12
C GLU A 296 16.41 21.87 -0.99
N LYS A 297 15.70 23.00 -0.93
CA LYS A 297 14.25 23.00 -0.95
C LYS A 297 13.73 22.66 -2.35
N ILE A 298 12.90 21.64 -2.42
CA ILE A 298 12.25 21.22 -3.66
C ILE A 298 10.75 21.40 -3.51
N LYS A 299 10.15 22.01 -4.51
CA LYS A 299 8.71 22.13 -4.69
C LYS A 299 8.36 21.62 -6.09
N VAL A 300 7.52 20.60 -6.14
CA VAL A 300 7.04 20.00 -7.40
C VAL A 300 5.53 20.13 -7.44
N VAL A 301 5.02 20.67 -8.55
CA VAL A 301 3.58 20.79 -8.82
C VAL A 301 3.20 19.87 -9.96
N GLY A 302 2.19 19.02 -9.74
CA GLY A 302 1.69 18.07 -10.73
C GLY A 302 0.66 18.71 -11.65
N LYS A 303 0.65 18.28 -12.92
CA LYS A 303 -0.39 18.66 -13.86
C LYS A 303 -1.68 17.91 -13.53
N LEU A 304 -2.82 18.62 -13.51
CA LEU A 304 -4.12 17.99 -13.36
C LEU A 304 -4.40 17.07 -14.57
N PRO A 305 -4.92 15.86 -14.36
CA PRO A 305 -5.31 15.00 -15.46
C PRO A 305 -6.61 15.48 -16.09
N GLU A 306 -6.77 15.18 -17.39
CA GLU A 306 -7.90 15.65 -18.20
C GLU A 306 -9.27 15.30 -17.62
N ASP A 307 -9.42 14.11 -17.05
CA ASP A 307 -10.67 13.67 -16.43
C ASP A 307 -11.06 14.56 -15.24
N PHE A 308 -10.07 14.98 -14.43
CA PHE A 308 -10.29 15.90 -13.30
C PHE A 308 -10.67 17.31 -13.80
N GLU A 309 -9.97 17.84 -14.82
CA GLU A 309 -10.28 19.12 -15.44
C GLU A 309 -11.68 19.12 -16.07
N ASN A 310 -12.06 18.04 -16.73
CA ASN A 310 -13.40 17.89 -17.31
C ASN A 310 -14.51 17.92 -16.25
N VAL A 311 -14.27 17.32 -15.09
CA VAL A 311 -15.22 17.38 -13.96
C VAL A 311 -15.30 18.78 -13.38
N LEU A 312 -14.18 19.49 -13.17
CA LEU A 312 -14.19 20.89 -12.74
C LEU A 312 -15.04 21.75 -13.68
N LYS A 313 -14.82 21.62 -15.00
CA LYS A 313 -15.57 22.37 -16.03
C LYS A 313 -17.06 22.05 -16.01
N LYS A 314 -17.44 20.77 -15.93
CA LYS A 314 -18.84 20.34 -15.86
C LYS A 314 -19.57 20.90 -14.64
N LEU A 315 -18.88 20.96 -13.51
CA LEU A 315 -19.42 21.46 -12.25
C LEU A 315 -19.31 22.99 -12.11
N LYS A 316 -18.56 23.66 -13.02
CA LYS A 316 -18.24 25.09 -12.95
C LYS A 316 -17.45 25.49 -11.70
N LEU A 317 -16.65 24.56 -11.17
CA LEU A 317 -15.71 24.82 -10.08
C LEU A 317 -14.48 25.56 -10.62
N ASP A 318 -13.96 26.51 -9.87
CA ASP A 318 -12.90 27.40 -10.30
C ASP A 318 -11.50 26.74 -10.24
N LYS A 319 -10.97 26.38 -11.41
CA LYS A 319 -9.63 25.79 -11.57
C LYS A 319 -8.51 26.75 -11.11
N GLU A 320 -8.68 28.07 -11.28
CA GLU A 320 -7.66 29.07 -10.93
C GLU A 320 -7.30 29.01 -9.44
N LYS A 321 -8.24 28.64 -8.59
CA LYS A 321 -8.01 28.46 -7.15
C LYS A 321 -7.04 27.30 -6.86
N ILE A 322 -6.96 26.29 -7.73
CA ILE A 322 -5.94 25.21 -7.64
C ILE A 322 -4.58 25.74 -8.08
N ILE A 323 -4.54 26.49 -9.19
CA ILE A 323 -3.28 27.01 -9.75
C ILE A 323 -2.58 27.90 -8.73
N LYS A 324 -3.31 28.76 -8.03
CA LYS A 324 -2.78 29.61 -6.96
C LYS A 324 -2.08 28.85 -5.84
N ILE A 325 -2.52 27.61 -5.51
CA ILE A 325 -1.82 26.77 -4.52
C ILE A 325 -0.39 26.47 -4.99
N GLY A 326 -0.21 26.25 -6.30
CA GLY A 326 1.10 25.97 -6.88
C GLY A 326 2.02 27.19 -6.91
N GLU A 327 1.49 28.41 -6.89
CA GLU A 327 2.24 29.66 -6.91
C GLU A 327 2.67 30.12 -5.51
N GLU A 328 1.93 29.77 -4.44
CA GLU A 328 2.30 29.98 -3.03
C GLU A 328 3.56 29.17 -2.64
#